data_ca9204ee9c5a8b1611e9ee76f935c3ed
#
_entry.id   ca9204ee9c5a8b1611e9ee76f935c3ed
#
_cell.length_a   1.000
_cell.length_b   1.000
_cell.length_c   1.000
_cell.angle_alpha   90.00
_cell.angle_beta   90.00
_cell.angle_gamma   90.00
#
_symmetry.space_group_name_H-M   'P 1'
#
loop_
_entity.id
_entity.type
_entity.pdbx_description
1 polymer ?
#
loop_
_entity_poly.entity_id
_entity_poly.type
_entity_poly.pdbx_seq_one_letter_code
_entity_poly.pdbx_strand_id
1 'polypeptide(L)'
;METSFKSSKEFREVMDRIFTMMSEDPGMGPKLRDADCPQRFEFVDVDLVVNIRAGREGEGTNLYWEWTDDVDWKPKVEMTMSSEVANRYFQGKENVAVAIARRRIKTGGDVKAALALIPITKPIYKRYRDVVIDEYPHLKA
;
A
#
# COMPACT_ATOMS: atom_id res chain seq x y z
N MET A 1 -8.20 -6.32 17.88
CA MET A 1 -7.29 -5.21 17.55
C MET A 1 -8.10 -4.04 17.04
N GLU A 2 -7.92 -2.89 17.66
CA GLU A 2 -8.65 -1.70 17.28
C GLU A 2 -8.00 -1.03 16.07
N THR A 3 -8.82 -0.43 15.21
CA THR A 3 -8.36 0.38 14.11
C THR A 3 -8.70 1.85 14.35
N SER A 4 -7.82 2.75 13.92
CA SER A 4 -8.09 4.19 13.95
C SER A 4 -9.03 4.64 12.83
N PHE A 5 -9.23 3.81 11.82
CA PHE A 5 -10.16 4.12 10.72
C PHE A 5 -11.60 3.99 11.19
N LYS A 6 -12.44 4.92 10.75
CA LYS A 6 -13.85 4.96 11.12
C LYS A 6 -14.66 3.83 10.50
N SER A 7 -14.21 3.32 9.34
CA SER A 7 -14.89 2.26 8.60
C SER A 7 -13.96 1.65 7.56
N SER A 8 -14.34 0.51 7.02
CA SER A 8 -13.65 -0.10 5.87
C SER A 8 -13.68 0.84 4.66
N LYS A 9 -14.77 1.57 4.50
CA LYS A 9 -14.91 2.55 3.43
C LYS A 9 -13.87 3.67 3.56
N GLU A 10 -13.67 4.21 4.74
CA GLU A 10 -12.64 5.24 4.98
C GLU A 10 -11.25 4.68 4.69
N PHE A 11 -10.96 3.47 5.14
CA PHE A 11 -9.68 2.82 4.87
C PHE A 11 -9.43 2.74 3.36
N ARG A 12 -10.42 2.26 2.61
CA ARG A 12 -10.32 2.15 1.16
C ARG A 12 -10.11 3.51 0.49
N GLU A 13 -10.84 4.52 0.91
CA GLU A 13 -10.70 5.89 0.38
C GLU A 13 -9.28 6.43 0.60
N VAL A 14 -8.74 6.22 1.80
CA VAL A 14 -7.40 6.68 2.16
C VAL A 14 -6.34 5.94 1.34
N MET A 15 -6.46 4.62 1.21
CA MET A 15 -5.53 3.83 0.43
C MET A 15 -5.58 4.19 -1.07
N ASP A 16 -6.78 4.39 -1.62
CA ASP A 16 -6.93 4.85 -3.00
C ASP A 16 -6.20 6.17 -3.22
N ARG A 17 -6.28 7.07 -2.26
CA ARG A 17 -5.58 8.35 -2.33
C ARG A 17 -4.07 8.17 -2.31
N ILE A 18 -3.54 7.30 -1.44
CA ILE A 18 -2.11 7.00 -1.38
C ILE A 18 -1.65 6.41 -2.72
N PHE A 19 -2.35 5.42 -3.24
CA PHE A 19 -1.99 4.77 -4.51
C PHE A 19 -2.05 5.75 -5.67
N THR A 20 -3.05 6.64 -5.69
CA THR A 20 -3.15 7.69 -6.71
C THR A 20 -1.96 8.65 -6.64
N MET A 21 -1.60 9.10 -5.44
CA MET A 21 -0.43 9.97 -5.26
C MET A 21 0.85 9.30 -5.74
N MET A 22 1.03 8.01 -5.45
CA MET A 22 2.20 7.26 -5.90
C MET A 22 2.21 7.11 -7.43
N SER A 23 1.06 6.76 -8.00
CA SER A 23 0.92 6.55 -9.45
C SER A 23 1.18 7.82 -10.25
N GLU A 24 0.74 8.96 -9.75
CA GLU A 24 0.83 10.25 -10.44
C GLU A 24 2.12 11.01 -10.15
N ASP A 25 2.90 10.59 -9.17
CA ASP A 25 4.17 11.24 -8.85
C ASP A 25 5.15 11.07 -10.01
N PRO A 26 5.70 12.18 -10.56
CA PRO A 26 6.56 12.08 -11.74
C PRO A 26 7.90 11.40 -11.51
N GLY A 27 8.34 11.28 -10.25
CA GLY A 27 9.55 10.53 -9.90
C GLY A 27 9.25 9.10 -9.51
N MET A 28 8.32 8.91 -8.57
CA MET A 28 7.98 7.61 -7.99
C MET A 28 7.18 6.74 -8.94
N GLY A 29 6.17 7.30 -9.61
CA GLY A 29 5.25 6.55 -10.45
C GLY A 29 5.97 5.74 -11.55
N PRO A 30 6.80 6.37 -12.39
CA PRO A 30 7.55 5.63 -13.41
C PRO A 30 8.45 4.54 -12.86
N LYS A 31 9.09 4.76 -11.71
CA LYS A 31 9.95 3.78 -11.08
C LYS A 31 9.16 2.56 -10.60
N LEU A 32 7.98 2.78 -10.03
CA LEU A 32 7.10 1.69 -9.61
C LEU A 32 6.57 0.91 -10.81
N ARG A 33 6.20 1.59 -11.88
CA ARG A 33 5.79 0.93 -13.12
C ARG A 33 6.91 0.07 -13.68
N ASP A 34 8.13 0.62 -13.75
CA ASP A 34 9.28 -0.07 -14.32
C ASP A 34 9.74 -1.26 -13.47
N ALA A 35 9.52 -1.20 -12.17
CA ALA A 35 9.77 -2.35 -11.28
C ALA A 35 8.88 -3.54 -11.61
N ASP A 36 7.69 -3.29 -12.16
CA ASP A 36 6.76 -4.31 -12.63
C ASP A 36 6.56 -5.45 -11.62
N CYS A 37 6.14 -5.07 -10.41
CA CYS A 37 5.97 -6.00 -9.31
C CYS A 37 4.52 -6.04 -8.86
N PRO A 38 3.70 -6.95 -9.41
CA PRO A 38 2.32 -7.12 -8.96
C PRO A 38 2.28 -7.54 -7.50
N GLN A 39 1.46 -6.88 -6.69
CA GLN A 39 1.34 -7.12 -5.26
C GLN A 39 -0.10 -7.35 -4.87
N ARG A 40 -0.32 -8.29 -3.96
CA ARG A 40 -1.61 -8.52 -3.32
C ARG A 40 -1.48 -8.14 -1.85
N PHE A 41 -2.36 -7.26 -1.38
CA PHE A 41 -2.46 -6.89 0.03
C PHE A 41 -3.79 -7.33 0.58
N GLU A 42 -3.75 -8.02 1.72
CA GLU A 42 -4.95 -8.36 2.48
C GLU A 42 -4.91 -7.62 3.82
N PHE A 43 -5.98 -6.88 4.13
CA PHE A 43 -6.12 -6.12 5.37
C PHE A 43 -7.19 -6.79 6.21
N VAL A 44 -6.73 -7.60 7.17
CA VAL A 44 -7.58 -8.60 7.84
C VAL A 44 -8.67 -8.01 8.74
N ASP A 45 -8.40 -6.88 9.38
CA ASP A 45 -9.34 -6.27 10.32
C ASP A 45 -10.44 -5.44 9.66
N VAL A 46 -10.26 -5.10 8.40
CA VAL A 46 -11.27 -4.35 7.61
C VAL A 46 -11.84 -5.18 6.45
N ASP A 47 -11.40 -6.43 6.34
CA ASP A 47 -11.90 -7.42 5.37
C ASP A 47 -11.81 -6.91 3.92
N LEU A 48 -10.64 -6.39 3.54
CA LEU A 48 -10.39 -5.87 2.20
C LEU A 48 -9.15 -6.51 1.59
N VAL A 49 -9.22 -6.76 0.30
CA VAL A 49 -8.08 -7.20 -0.51
C VAL A 49 -7.91 -6.23 -1.67
N VAL A 50 -6.68 -5.83 -1.96
CA VAL A 50 -6.34 -5.04 -3.14
C VAL A 50 -5.22 -5.73 -3.91
N ASN A 51 -5.36 -5.77 -5.23
CA ASN A 51 -4.30 -6.20 -6.13
C ASN A 51 -3.82 -4.99 -6.92
N ILE A 52 -2.51 -4.76 -6.90
CA ILE A 52 -1.86 -3.60 -7.53
C ILE A 52 -0.81 -4.12 -8.52
N ARG A 53 -0.77 -3.52 -9.69
CA ARG A 53 0.25 -3.82 -10.70
C ARG A 53 0.65 -2.58 -11.50
N ALA A 54 1.68 -2.71 -12.31
CA ALA A 54 2.01 -1.67 -13.28
C ALA A 54 0.81 -1.45 -14.22
N GLY A 55 0.46 -0.19 -14.46
CA GLY A 55 -0.60 0.16 -15.37
C GLY A 55 -0.19 -0.08 -16.82
N ARG A 56 -1.14 -0.56 -17.62
CA ARG A 56 -1.01 -0.69 -19.07
C ARG A 56 -1.57 0.57 -19.74
N GLU A 57 -1.40 0.68 -21.03
CA GLU A 57 -1.97 1.79 -21.79
C GLU A 57 -3.47 1.94 -21.48
N GLY A 58 -3.88 3.16 -21.09
CA GLY A 58 -5.27 3.45 -20.74
C GLY A 58 -5.66 3.11 -19.32
N GLU A 59 -4.74 2.60 -18.50
CA GLU A 59 -5.00 2.20 -17.12
C GLU A 59 -4.22 3.08 -16.14
N GLY A 60 -4.84 4.16 -15.66
CA GLY A 60 -4.20 5.05 -14.72
C GLY A 60 -2.97 5.76 -15.32
N THR A 61 -2.14 6.35 -14.47
CA THR A 61 -0.92 7.01 -14.91
C THR A 61 0.25 6.04 -14.97
N ASN A 62 0.58 5.38 -13.85
CA ASN A 62 1.68 4.42 -13.76
C ASN A 62 1.29 3.12 -13.07
N LEU A 63 0.29 3.16 -12.19
CA LEU A 63 -0.20 2.00 -11.44
C LEU A 63 -1.68 1.78 -11.74
N TYR A 64 -2.06 0.51 -11.63
CA TYR A 64 -3.45 0.09 -11.72
C TYR A 64 -3.75 -0.83 -10.55
N TRP A 65 -4.93 -0.69 -9.93
CA TRP A 65 -5.33 -1.56 -8.82
C TRP A 65 -6.82 -1.79 -8.80
N GLU A 66 -7.20 -2.94 -8.23
CA GLU A 66 -8.59 -3.33 -8.03
C GLU A 66 -8.77 -3.87 -6.62
N TRP A 67 -9.85 -3.47 -5.97
CA TRP A 67 -10.23 -3.93 -4.64
C TRP A 67 -10.99 -5.25 -4.74
N THR A 68 -10.30 -6.30 -5.12
CA THR A 68 -10.85 -7.64 -5.24
C THR A 68 -9.71 -8.66 -5.22
N ASP A 69 -10.04 -9.90 -4.83
CA ASP A 69 -9.13 -11.02 -4.95
C ASP A 69 -9.28 -11.72 -6.31
N ASP A 70 -10.34 -11.38 -7.06
CA ASP A 70 -10.66 -11.98 -8.35
C ASP A 70 -10.08 -11.14 -9.50
N VAL A 71 -8.78 -11.33 -9.76
CA VAL A 71 -8.07 -10.66 -10.85
C VAL A 71 -7.48 -11.70 -11.80
N ASP A 72 -7.22 -11.29 -13.04
CA ASP A 72 -6.72 -12.16 -14.09
C ASP A 72 -5.18 -12.22 -14.18
N TRP A 73 -4.50 -11.65 -13.19
CA TRP A 73 -3.04 -11.72 -13.11
C TRP A 73 -2.61 -12.32 -11.78
N LYS A 74 -1.38 -12.87 -11.75
CA LYS A 74 -0.83 -13.49 -10.56
C LYS A 74 0.06 -12.50 -9.81
N PRO A 75 -0.14 -12.29 -8.51
CA PRO A 75 0.76 -11.44 -7.74
C PRO A 75 2.14 -12.09 -7.62
N LYS A 76 3.17 -11.26 -7.69
CA LYS A 76 4.55 -11.68 -7.47
C LYS A 76 4.84 -11.77 -5.96
N VAL A 77 4.19 -10.94 -5.17
CA VAL A 77 4.32 -10.93 -3.71
C VAL A 77 2.94 -10.71 -3.08
N GLU A 78 2.73 -11.37 -1.94
CA GLU A 78 1.52 -11.21 -1.14
C GLU A 78 1.90 -10.75 0.25
N MET A 79 1.12 -9.82 0.80
CA MET A 79 1.31 -9.27 2.15
C MET A 79 -0.02 -9.22 2.86
N THR A 80 -0.03 -9.69 4.10
CA THR A 80 -1.22 -9.69 4.96
C THR A 80 -0.90 -8.89 6.22
N MET A 81 -1.73 -7.91 6.55
CA MET A 81 -1.51 -7.02 7.68
C MET A 81 -2.82 -6.39 8.16
N SER A 82 -2.76 -5.73 9.32
CA SER A 82 -3.88 -4.93 9.80
C SER A 82 -3.88 -3.54 9.16
N SER A 83 -5.01 -2.86 9.25
CA SER A 83 -5.12 -1.46 8.80
C SER A 83 -4.18 -0.54 9.56
N GLU A 84 -3.96 -0.79 10.86
CA GLU A 84 -3.03 0.01 11.68
C GLU A 84 -1.58 -0.14 11.22
N VAL A 85 -1.15 -1.36 10.88
CA VAL A 85 0.19 -1.58 10.35
C VAL A 85 0.35 -0.86 9.02
N ALA A 86 -0.64 -0.93 8.14
CA ALA A 86 -0.63 -0.22 6.86
C ALA A 86 -0.54 1.30 7.06
N ASN A 87 -1.33 1.84 7.98
CA ASN A 87 -1.34 3.26 8.30
C ASN A 87 0.03 3.74 8.80
N ARG A 88 0.63 3.00 9.72
CA ARG A 88 1.97 3.33 10.24
C ARG A 88 3.03 3.19 9.17
N TYR A 89 2.92 2.17 8.33
CA TYR A 89 3.87 1.96 7.24
C TYR A 89 3.91 3.16 6.28
N PHE A 90 2.74 3.59 5.82
CA PHE A 90 2.67 4.71 4.88
C PHE A 90 3.01 6.05 5.52
N GLN A 91 3.01 6.15 6.84
CA GLN A 91 3.51 7.33 7.56
C GLN A 91 5.01 7.24 7.89
N GLY A 92 5.68 6.15 7.52
CA GLY A 92 7.09 5.95 7.81
C GLY A 92 7.36 5.59 9.26
N LYS A 93 6.35 5.07 9.98
CA LYS A 93 6.42 4.73 11.41
C LYS A 93 6.49 3.23 11.66
N GLU A 94 6.62 2.41 10.61
CA GLU A 94 6.73 0.96 10.72
C GLU A 94 7.98 0.49 10.00
N ASN A 95 8.82 -0.26 10.70
CA ASN A 95 9.95 -0.94 10.08
C ASN A 95 9.44 -2.27 9.49
N VAL A 96 9.41 -2.38 8.17
CA VAL A 96 8.83 -3.54 7.48
C VAL A 96 9.57 -4.82 7.81
N ALA A 97 10.91 -4.80 7.85
CA ALA A 97 11.70 -6.00 8.17
C ALA A 97 11.39 -6.51 9.58
N VAL A 98 11.27 -5.61 10.56
CA VAL A 98 10.90 -5.96 11.94
C VAL A 98 9.46 -6.47 12.00
N ALA A 99 8.55 -5.82 11.27
CA ALA A 99 7.15 -6.23 11.22
C ALA A 99 7.00 -7.65 10.67
N ILE A 100 7.77 -7.99 9.63
CA ILE A 100 7.80 -9.35 9.07
C ILE A 100 8.36 -10.33 10.10
N ALA A 101 9.48 -10.01 10.74
CA ALA A 101 10.09 -10.87 11.74
C ALA A 101 9.17 -11.13 12.93
N ARG A 102 8.38 -10.14 13.32
CA ARG A 102 7.41 -10.23 14.42
C ARG A 102 6.01 -10.67 13.98
N ARG A 103 5.86 -11.03 12.73
CA ARG A 103 4.59 -11.51 12.16
C ARG A 103 3.44 -10.50 12.21
N ARG A 104 3.74 -9.21 12.30
CA ARG A 104 2.73 -8.17 12.09
C ARG A 104 2.39 -8.03 10.61
N ILE A 105 3.37 -8.35 9.74
CA ILE A 105 3.16 -8.49 8.31
C ILE A 105 3.51 -9.93 7.95
N LYS A 106 2.56 -10.66 7.36
CA LYS A 106 2.78 -11.99 6.80
C LYS A 106 3.03 -11.84 5.31
N THR A 107 3.98 -12.59 4.79
CA THR A 107 4.41 -12.47 3.40
C THR A 107 4.36 -13.80 2.68
N GLY A 108 4.15 -13.74 1.36
CA GLY A 108 4.26 -14.88 0.45
C GLY A 108 4.87 -14.41 -0.87
N GLY A 109 5.42 -15.34 -1.63
CA GLY A 109 6.04 -15.03 -2.91
C GLY A 109 7.42 -14.39 -2.79
N ASP A 110 7.74 -13.47 -3.69
CA ASP A 110 9.06 -12.83 -3.78
C ASP A 110 9.18 -11.63 -2.85
N VAL A 111 9.49 -11.90 -1.58
CA VAL A 111 9.63 -10.87 -0.56
C VAL A 111 10.76 -9.89 -0.88
N LYS A 112 11.84 -10.35 -1.50
CA LYS A 112 12.95 -9.48 -1.92
C LYS A 112 12.47 -8.40 -2.89
N ALA A 113 11.61 -8.76 -3.84
CA ALA A 113 11.04 -7.81 -4.78
C ALA A 113 10.22 -6.75 -4.06
N ALA A 114 9.42 -7.15 -3.07
CA ALA A 114 8.64 -6.21 -2.25
C ALA A 114 9.54 -5.25 -1.48
N LEU A 115 10.59 -5.77 -0.83
CA LEU A 115 11.53 -4.94 -0.06
C LEU A 115 12.29 -3.95 -0.95
N ALA A 116 12.54 -4.31 -2.20
CA ALA A 116 13.21 -3.42 -3.17
C ALA A 116 12.36 -2.20 -3.53
N LEU A 117 11.05 -2.25 -3.32
CA LEU A 117 10.15 -1.12 -3.59
C LEU A 117 10.20 -0.05 -2.49
N ILE A 118 10.65 -0.40 -1.28
CA ILE A 118 10.64 0.51 -0.13
C ILE A 118 11.41 1.82 -0.40
N PRO A 119 12.65 1.79 -0.92
CA PRO A 119 13.36 3.04 -1.23
C PRO A 119 12.64 3.90 -2.26
N ILE A 120 11.89 3.29 -3.19
CA ILE A 120 11.14 4.00 -4.21
C ILE A 120 9.95 4.73 -3.60
N THR A 121 9.28 4.10 -2.64
CA THR A 121 8.04 4.64 -2.05
C THR A 121 8.27 5.59 -0.87
N LYS A 122 9.48 5.68 -0.34
CA LYS A 122 9.79 6.56 0.80
C LYS A 122 9.25 7.98 0.70
N PRO A 123 9.30 8.66 -0.45
CA PRO A 123 8.79 10.03 -0.53
C PRO A 123 7.29 10.15 -0.22
N ILE A 124 6.52 9.06 -0.28
CA ILE A 124 5.10 9.10 0.06
C ILE A 124 4.86 9.32 1.56
N TYR A 125 5.80 8.93 2.41
CA TYR A 125 5.61 8.98 3.86
C TYR A 125 5.29 10.39 4.35
N LYS A 126 6.07 11.38 3.95
CA LYS A 126 5.83 12.77 4.33
C LYS A 126 4.52 13.28 3.72
N ARG A 127 4.26 12.97 2.47
CA ARG A 127 3.04 13.41 1.78
C ARG A 127 1.80 12.84 2.45
N TYR A 128 1.83 11.58 2.84
CA TYR A 128 0.70 10.98 3.55
C TYR A 128 0.56 11.58 4.95
N ARG A 129 1.66 11.81 5.67
CA ARG A 129 1.58 12.47 6.99
C ARG A 129 0.93 13.84 6.87
N ASP A 130 1.24 14.62 5.83
CA ASP A 130 0.61 15.93 5.60
C ASP A 130 -0.90 15.79 5.36
N VAL A 131 -1.32 14.82 4.58
CA VAL A 131 -2.74 14.52 4.35
C VAL A 131 -3.44 14.14 5.66
N VAL A 132 -2.80 13.33 6.49
CA VAL A 132 -3.34 12.92 7.79
C VAL A 132 -3.55 14.13 8.69
N ILE A 133 -2.56 15.01 8.80
CA ILE A 133 -2.66 16.21 9.63
C ILE A 133 -3.81 17.11 9.15
N ASP A 134 -3.94 17.29 7.85
CA ASP A 134 -4.92 18.22 7.27
C ASP A 134 -6.33 17.65 7.21
N GLU A 135 -6.48 16.37 6.92
CA GLU A 135 -7.79 15.79 6.57
C GLU A 135 -8.21 14.60 7.43
N TYR A 136 -7.27 13.89 8.03
CA TYR A 136 -7.56 12.68 8.83
C TYR A 136 -6.76 12.69 10.14
N PRO A 137 -6.92 13.73 10.98
CA PRO A 137 -6.07 13.84 12.19
C PRO A 137 -6.21 12.65 13.14
N HIS A 138 -7.32 11.92 13.09
CA HIS A 138 -7.53 10.71 13.88
C HIS A 138 -6.64 9.54 13.43
N LEU A 139 -6.00 9.63 12.25
CA LEU A 139 -5.10 8.59 11.73
C LEU A 139 -3.62 8.85 12.07
N LYS A 140 -3.33 9.91 12.78
CA LYS A 140 -1.93 10.24 13.14
C LYS A 140 -1.31 9.09 13.93
N ALA A 141 -0.20 8.59 13.43
CA ALA A 141 0.57 7.53 14.07
C ALA A 141 1.72 8.10 14.92
#